data_95e19229048af26813f7442a58e83396
#
_entry.id   95e19229048af26813f7442a58e83396
#
_cell.length_a   1.000
_cell.length_b   1.000
_cell.length_c   1.000
_cell.angle_alpha   90.00
_cell.angle_beta   90.00
_cell.angle_gamma   90.00
#
_symmetry.space_group_name_H-M   'P 1'
#
loop_
_entity.id
_entity.type
_entity.pdbx_description
1 polymer ?
#
loop_
_entity_poly.entity_id
_entity_poly.type
_entity_poly.pdbx_seq_one_letter_code
_entity_poly.pdbx_strand_id
1 'polypeptide(L)'
;MKNFVKNAVASALLVSIAGLPAIVDANVPLKHDSEYVIDGKIYGMPKARIYREDYNGPAVVGDYVTMVPYLAELDYEGNKEHEVRMDVFSQKVEVAPGVSYNAWTFGGSVPGPVLHVREGDRVVFKMKNRSTEEVVITKPFKGAAPYYSQVAQNQLQKHEPVIAPMPHSMDFHSGTVAANDKWATIAPGETIEFEWIANYAGTYMYHCGTSSVLMHTAMGQYGAVVVSPKEGYPTDEDVDQEFVIVQSELYLAEMDDSFIYDHTAALARDPSHVVFNGHVSALSENPLKSNAGDRVRIHFLNAGPSGTSSFHVIGAIFDRVWAEGDPRNTWYGMQTVLLGASSSATVEFIVPEEGVYKLVDHEFADAERGAAGALYAGPRKIN
;
A
#
# COMPACT_ATOMS: atom_id res chain seq x y z
N MET A 1 2.25 -63.63 -22.52
CA MET A 1 3.33 -63.89 -23.50
C MET A 1 4.04 -62.59 -23.83
N LYS A 2 5.33 -62.60 -23.56
CA LYS A 2 6.42 -61.78 -24.09
C LYS A 2 6.42 -60.25 -23.89
N ASN A 3 7.32 -59.91 -22.97
CA ASN A 3 8.09 -58.69 -22.82
C ASN A 3 8.56 -58.07 -24.15
N PHE A 4 8.52 -56.73 -24.21
CA PHE A 4 9.51 -55.93 -24.91
C PHE A 4 9.87 -54.71 -24.10
N VAL A 5 10.99 -54.79 -23.43
CA VAL A 5 11.76 -53.64 -22.98
C VAL A 5 12.43 -53.05 -24.20
N LYS A 6 12.23 -51.75 -24.47
CA LYS A 6 13.09 -50.98 -25.37
C LYS A 6 13.63 -49.78 -24.65
N ASN A 7 14.93 -49.81 -24.47
CA ASN A 7 15.77 -48.68 -24.12
C ASN A 7 15.57 -47.54 -25.15
N ALA A 8 15.15 -46.41 -24.70
CA ALA A 8 15.25 -45.16 -25.42
C ALA A 8 16.44 -44.39 -24.86
N VAL A 9 17.52 -44.37 -25.63
CA VAL A 9 18.67 -43.50 -25.44
C VAL A 9 18.19 -42.07 -25.58
N ALA A 10 18.31 -41.31 -24.52
CA ALA A 10 18.05 -39.86 -24.54
C ALA A 10 19.20 -39.19 -25.30
N SER A 11 18.99 -38.86 -26.55
CA SER A 11 19.84 -37.91 -27.28
C SER A 11 19.50 -36.53 -26.77
N ALA A 12 20.38 -35.95 -25.98
CA ALA A 12 20.33 -34.54 -25.62
C ALA A 12 20.52 -33.72 -26.89
N LEU A 13 19.44 -33.17 -27.41
CA LEU A 13 19.49 -32.12 -28.42
C LEU A 13 19.90 -30.83 -27.70
N LEU A 14 21.18 -30.49 -27.77
CA LEU A 14 21.67 -29.16 -27.50
C LEU A 14 21.09 -28.22 -28.59
N VAL A 15 19.92 -27.65 -28.34
CA VAL A 15 19.49 -26.48 -29.08
C VAL A 15 20.28 -25.31 -28.52
N SER A 16 21.34 -24.93 -29.23
CA SER A 16 21.98 -23.63 -29.03
C SER A 16 20.98 -22.55 -29.43
N ILE A 17 20.32 -21.97 -28.43
CA ILE A 17 19.60 -20.71 -28.60
C ILE A 17 20.67 -19.63 -28.66
N ALA A 18 21.28 -19.46 -29.83
CA ALA A 18 22.05 -18.29 -30.15
C ALA A 18 21.06 -17.18 -30.48
N GLY A 19 21.08 -16.10 -29.67
CA GLY A 19 20.60 -14.79 -30.08
C GLY A 19 19.23 -14.36 -29.59
N LEU A 20 19.02 -14.30 -28.29
CA LEU A 20 18.33 -13.15 -27.69
C LEU A 20 19.36 -12.44 -26.82
N PRO A 21 19.60 -11.15 -27.00
CA PRO A 21 20.36 -10.41 -26.01
C PRO A 21 19.51 -10.45 -24.74
N ALA A 22 19.99 -11.13 -23.71
CA ALA A 22 19.54 -10.88 -22.37
C ALA A 22 19.89 -9.41 -22.10
N ILE A 23 18.94 -8.53 -22.28
CA ILE A 23 19.02 -7.18 -21.72
C ILE A 23 18.76 -7.40 -20.22
N VAL A 24 19.77 -7.94 -19.56
CA VAL A 24 19.93 -7.83 -18.13
C VAL A 24 20.43 -6.42 -17.93
N ASP A 25 19.51 -5.48 -17.79
CA ASP A 25 19.88 -4.15 -17.33
C ASP A 25 20.11 -4.26 -15.82
N ALA A 26 21.33 -4.65 -15.49
CA ALA A 26 21.78 -5.01 -14.16
C ALA A 26 22.34 -3.77 -13.46
N ASN A 27 21.54 -2.71 -13.32
CA ASN A 27 21.96 -1.57 -12.53
C ASN A 27 21.75 -1.82 -11.02
N VAL A 28 20.91 -2.82 -10.63
CA VAL A 28 20.89 -3.35 -9.28
C VAL A 28 21.72 -4.63 -9.25
N PRO A 29 22.89 -4.65 -8.62
CA PRO A 29 23.72 -5.85 -8.55
C PRO A 29 23.03 -6.89 -7.68
N LEU A 30 23.12 -8.16 -8.10
CA LEU A 30 22.73 -9.30 -7.27
C LEU A 30 23.59 -9.28 -5.99
N LYS A 31 22.93 -9.18 -4.83
CA LYS A 31 23.61 -9.06 -3.53
C LYS A 31 23.86 -10.41 -2.83
N HIS A 32 23.05 -11.41 -3.20
CA HIS A 32 23.02 -12.69 -2.49
C HIS A 32 23.03 -13.86 -3.47
N ASP A 33 23.67 -14.95 -3.09
CA ASP A 33 23.76 -16.17 -3.91
C ASP A 33 22.39 -16.80 -4.23
N SER A 34 21.34 -16.44 -3.47
CA SER A 34 19.97 -16.90 -3.71
C SER A 34 19.22 -16.10 -4.78
N GLU A 35 19.72 -14.92 -5.16
CA GLU A 35 19.07 -14.06 -6.13
C GLU A 35 19.22 -14.63 -7.55
N TYR A 36 18.15 -14.52 -8.33
CA TYR A 36 18.11 -14.94 -9.73
C TYR A 36 17.23 -14.02 -10.57
N VAL A 37 17.41 -14.02 -11.89
CA VAL A 37 16.70 -13.16 -12.83
C VAL A 37 15.84 -13.99 -13.77
N ILE A 38 14.55 -13.60 -13.92
CA ILE A 38 13.63 -14.14 -14.94
C ILE A 38 12.98 -12.94 -15.64
N ASP A 39 13.06 -12.90 -16.96
CA ASP A 39 12.47 -11.84 -17.80
C ASP A 39 12.83 -10.42 -17.33
N GLY A 40 14.11 -10.23 -16.94
CA GLY A 40 14.64 -8.97 -16.46
C GLY A 40 14.25 -8.56 -15.03
N LYS A 41 13.51 -9.41 -14.31
CA LYS A 41 13.07 -9.16 -12.94
C LYS A 41 13.87 -10.00 -11.94
N ILE A 42 14.18 -9.41 -10.77
CA ILE A 42 15.02 -10.01 -9.74
C ILE A 42 14.14 -10.66 -8.68
N TYR A 43 14.45 -11.90 -8.35
CA TYR A 43 13.78 -12.73 -7.35
C TYR A 43 14.78 -13.37 -6.39
N GLY A 44 14.29 -14.11 -5.39
CA GLY A 44 15.14 -14.88 -4.46
C GLY A 44 15.75 -14.03 -3.34
N MET A 45 15.01 -13.05 -2.84
CA MET A 45 15.47 -12.17 -1.75
C MET A 45 15.91 -12.96 -0.53
N PRO A 46 16.91 -12.45 0.23
CA PRO A 46 17.40 -13.08 1.46
C PRO A 46 16.27 -13.23 2.48
N LYS A 47 16.45 -14.17 3.41
CA LYS A 47 15.48 -14.40 4.49
C LYS A 47 15.29 -13.15 5.34
N ALA A 48 14.05 -12.91 5.77
CA ALA A 48 13.76 -11.87 6.74
C ALA A 48 14.49 -12.14 8.06
N ARG A 49 14.86 -11.08 8.75
CA ARG A 49 15.45 -11.13 10.08
C ARG A 49 14.50 -10.53 11.10
N ILE A 50 14.26 -11.24 12.18
CA ILE A 50 13.49 -10.74 13.34
C ILE A 50 14.45 -10.68 14.53
N TYR A 51 14.52 -9.51 15.15
CA TYR A 51 15.44 -9.25 16.26
C TYR A 51 14.90 -8.15 17.18
N ARG A 52 15.56 -7.95 18.32
CA ARG A 52 15.28 -6.82 19.21
C ARG A 52 16.41 -5.81 19.10
N GLU A 53 16.04 -4.55 18.98
CA GLU A 53 16.99 -3.43 18.94
C GLU A 53 16.56 -2.33 19.90
N ASP A 54 17.55 -1.61 20.41
CA ASP A 54 17.33 -0.38 21.20
C ASP A 54 17.28 0.82 20.25
N TYR A 55 16.23 0.89 19.43
CA TYR A 55 16.01 2.00 18.52
C TYR A 55 14.85 2.87 19.01
N ASN A 56 15.15 4.16 19.27
CA ASN A 56 14.22 5.18 19.73
C ASN A 56 14.22 6.43 18.81
N GLY A 57 14.72 6.28 17.59
CA GLY A 57 14.73 7.32 16.56
C GLY A 57 13.35 7.54 15.93
N PRO A 58 13.27 8.32 14.84
CA PRO A 58 12.03 8.58 14.11
C PRO A 58 11.32 7.30 13.69
N ALA A 59 9.99 7.29 13.79
CA ALA A 59 9.19 6.13 13.38
C ALA A 59 9.16 5.94 11.87
N VAL A 60 9.39 7.01 11.11
CA VAL A 60 9.47 6.99 9.64
C VAL A 60 10.86 7.49 9.24
N VAL A 61 11.54 6.72 8.39
CA VAL A 61 12.81 7.10 7.78
C VAL A 61 12.81 6.62 6.34
N GLY A 62 13.23 7.46 5.41
CA GLY A 62 13.36 7.16 3.99
C GLY A 62 13.32 8.44 3.16
N ASP A 63 14.18 8.54 2.13
CA ASP A 63 14.33 9.76 1.33
C ASP A 63 13.09 10.06 0.46
N TYR A 64 12.39 8.99 0.00
CA TYR A 64 11.24 9.09 -0.89
C TYR A 64 9.94 8.66 -0.20
N VAL A 65 9.83 9.01 1.09
CA VAL A 65 8.66 8.75 1.93
C VAL A 65 7.98 10.07 2.25
N THR A 66 6.71 10.20 1.86
CA THR A 66 5.91 11.42 2.03
C THR A 66 4.56 11.11 2.64
N MET A 67 3.78 12.15 2.93
CA MET A 67 2.39 12.01 3.35
C MET A 67 1.45 12.35 2.20
N VAL A 68 0.30 11.64 2.13
CA VAL A 68 -0.75 12.01 1.20
C VAL A 68 -1.15 13.49 1.35
N PRO A 69 -1.49 14.21 0.29
CA PRO A 69 -1.64 13.76 -1.08
C PRO A 69 -0.36 13.87 -1.94
N TYR A 70 0.79 14.07 -1.33
CA TYR A 70 2.02 14.38 -2.04
C TYR A 70 2.84 13.12 -2.36
N LEU A 71 3.55 13.18 -3.50
CA LEU A 71 4.51 12.18 -3.94
C LEU A 71 5.90 12.80 -3.93
N ALA A 72 6.90 12.06 -3.46
CA ALA A 72 8.29 12.51 -3.52
C ALA A 72 8.79 12.50 -4.97
N GLU A 73 9.53 13.51 -5.39
CA GLU A 73 10.20 13.51 -6.69
C GLU A 73 11.36 12.52 -6.69
N LEU A 74 11.48 11.69 -7.73
CA LEU A 74 12.59 10.75 -7.89
C LEU A 74 13.76 11.46 -8.64
N ASP A 75 14.69 12.02 -7.88
CA ASP A 75 15.81 12.84 -8.34
C ASP A 75 17.08 12.04 -8.68
N TYR A 76 16.93 10.78 -9.08
CA TYR A 76 18.03 9.88 -9.43
C TYR A 76 17.82 9.19 -10.77
N GLU A 77 18.93 8.79 -11.38
CA GLU A 77 18.93 7.97 -12.60
C GLU A 77 19.25 6.51 -12.28
N GLY A 78 18.74 5.60 -13.11
CA GLY A 78 18.93 4.15 -12.95
C GLY A 78 18.18 3.58 -11.76
N ASN A 79 18.64 2.43 -11.25
CA ASN A 79 18.06 1.77 -10.10
C ASN A 79 18.78 2.16 -8.81
N LYS A 80 18.02 2.31 -7.73
CA LYS A 80 18.51 2.71 -6.41
C LYS A 80 18.16 1.67 -5.35
N GLU A 81 18.94 1.63 -4.30
CA GLU A 81 18.60 0.96 -3.06
C GLU A 81 18.05 1.98 -2.07
N HIS A 82 16.88 1.69 -1.52
CA HIS A 82 16.19 2.52 -0.55
C HIS A 82 16.21 1.85 0.81
N GLU A 83 16.75 2.51 1.82
CA GLU A 83 16.55 2.14 3.21
C GLU A 83 15.28 2.80 3.72
N VAL A 84 14.26 2.01 4.05
CA VAL A 84 12.95 2.49 4.49
C VAL A 84 12.62 1.91 5.85
N ARG A 85 12.19 2.78 6.76
CA ARG A 85 11.67 2.39 8.07
C ARG A 85 10.28 2.95 8.26
N MET A 86 9.35 2.10 8.72
CA MET A 86 8.01 2.50 9.15
C MET A 86 7.63 1.69 10.40
N ASP A 87 7.81 2.27 11.58
CA ASP A 87 7.49 1.58 12.82
C ASP A 87 5.98 1.60 13.08
N VAL A 88 5.47 0.59 13.77
CA VAL A 88 4.05 0.44 14.07
C VAL A 88 3.75 0.72 15.54
N PHE A 89 2.69 1.49 15.80
CA PHE A 89 2.20 1.84 17.13
C PHE A 89 0.79 2.42 17.09
N SER A 90 0.12 2.48 18.26
CA SER A 90 -1.18 3.13 18.39
C SER A 90 -1.04 4.64 18.48
N GLN A 91 -1.92 5.33 17.79
CA GLN A 91 -2.02 6.80 17.78
C GLN A 91 -3.50 7.21 17.81
N LYS A 92 -3.83 8.22 18.62
CA LYS A 92 -5.17 8.82 18.54
C LYS A 92 -5.29 9.63 17.25
N VAL A 93 -6.25 9.28 16.40
CA VAL A 93 -6.51 9.90 15.10
C VAL A 93 -7.94 10.41 15.08
N GLU A 94 -8.15 11.62 14.62
CA GLU A 94 -9.45 12.19 14.29
C GLU A 94 -9.77 11.88 12.82
N VAL A 95 -11.00 11.43 12.56
CA VAL A 95 -11.46 11.05 11.20
C VAL A 95 -12.63 11.88 10.72
N ALA A 96 -13.30 12.55 11.65
CA ALA A 96 -14.35 13.55 11.42
C ALA A 96 -14.38 14.47 12.62
N PRO A 97 -14.97 15.67 12.53
CA PRO A 97 -15.10 16.59 13.66
C PRO A 97 -15.69 15.92 14.89
N GLY A 98 -14.90 15.81 15.96
CA GLY A 98 -15.30 15.15 17.21
C GLY A 98 -15.26 13.61 17.19
N VAL A 99 -14.91 12.96 16.09
CA VAL A 99 -14.79 11.51 15.96
C VAL A 99 -13.33 11.12 15.96
N SER A 100 -12.84 10.64 17.09
CA SER A 100 -11.45 10.17 17.23
C SER A 100 -11.41 8.75 17.79
N TYR A 101 -10.45 7.97 17.34
CA TYR A 101 -10.21 6.61 17.83
C TYR A 101 -8.72 6.34 18.01
N ASN A 102 -8.38 5.29 18.75
CA ASN A 102 -7.00 4.83 18.87
C ASN A 102 -6.68 3.95 17.66
N ALA A 103 -6.20 4.57 16.60
CA ALA A 103 -5.77 3.88 15.38
C ALA A 103 -4.50 3.07 15.61
N TRP A 104 -4.35 1.95 14.90
CA TRP A 104 -3.07 1.29 14.73
C TRP A 104 -2.43 1.83 13.47
N THR A 105 -1.24 2.38 13.58
CA THR A 105 -0.65 3.17 12.51
C THR A 105 0.71 2.63 12.07
N PHE A 106 1.04 2.83 10.80
CA PHE A 106 2.41 2.83 10.35
C PHE A 106 2.93 4.26 10.35
N GLY A 107 3.97 4.51 11.17
CA GLY A 107 4.59 5.83 11.26
C GLY A 107 3.78 6.91 11.96
N GLY A 108 2.61 6.59 12.55
CA GLY A 108 1.81 7.53 13.34
C GLY A 108 0.70 8.25 12.59
N SER A 109 0.35 7.83 11.37
CA SER A 109 -0.71 8.43 10.55
C SER A 109 -1.65 7.39 9.94
N VAL A 110 -2.83 7.83 9.51
CA VAL A 110 -3.80 7.05 8.74
C VAL A 110 -4.25 7.93 7.54
N PRO A 111 -4.02 7.48 6.30
CA PRO A 111 -3.18 6.35 5.93
C PRO A 111 -1.73 6.52 6.37
N GLY A 112 -0.98 5.43 6.40
CA GLY A 112 0.47 5.47 6.59
C GLY A 112 1.17 6.22 5.44
N PRO A 113 2.48 6.51 5.56
CA PRO A 113 3.23 7.28 4.57
C PRO A 113 3.21 6.64 3.17
N VAL A 114 3.33 7.48 2.14
CA VAL A 114 3.51 7.05 0.75
C VAL A 114 4.99 6.79 0.49
N LEU A 115 5.32 5.61 0.00
CA LEU A 115 6.65 5.29 -0.51
C LEU A 115 6.65 5.44 -2.04
N HIS A 116 7.57 6.23 -2.59
CA HIS A 116 7.80 6.35 -4.02
C HIS A 116 9.13 5.73 -4.42
N VAL A 117 9.10 4.81 -5.38
CA VAL A 117 10.28 4.14 -5.93
C VAL A 117 10.11 3.93 -7.45
N ARG A 118 11.16 3.51 -8.13
CA ARG A 118 11.13 3.20 -9.56
C ARG A 118 11.17 1.69 -9.82
N GLU A 119 10.59 1.25 -10.91
CA GLU A 119 10.65 -0.16 -11.35
C GLU A 119 12.11 -0.60 -11.48
N GLY A 120 12.45 -1.67 -10.75
CA GLY A 120 13.80 -2.21 -10.62
C GLY A 120 14.54 -1.81 -9.34
N ASP A 121 14.04 -0.86 -8.57
CA ASP A 121 14.65 -0.46 -7.30
C ASP A 121 14.58 -1.56 -6.25
N ARG A 122 15.55 -1.55 -5.35
CA ARG A 122 15.62 -2.41 -4.16
C ARG A 122 15.15 -1.64 -2.94
N VAL A 123 14.27 -2.23 -2.15
CA VAL A 123 13.84 -1.68 -0.87
C VAL A 123 14.33 -2.59 0.26
N VAL A 124 15.14 -2.03 1.14
CA VAL A 124 15.54 -2.62 2.43
C VAL A 124 14.63 -2.03 3.49
N PHE A 125 13.67 -2.82 3.94
CA PHE A 125 12.62 -2.35 4.83
C PHE A 125 12.84 -2.81 6.27
N LYS A 126 12.59 -1.90 7.23
CA LYS A 126 12.60 -2.16 8.66
C LYS A 126 11.31 -1.70 9.32
N MET A 127 10.78 -2.50 10.23
CA MET A 127 9.64 -2.13 11.06
C MET A 127 9.85 -2.64 12.48
N LYS A 128 9.79 -1.72 13.46
CA LYS A 128 9.73 -2.07 14.88
C LYS A 128 8.29 -1.99 15.37
N ASN A 129 7.85 -3.00 16.08
CA ASN A 129 6.57 -2.94 16.79
C ASN A 129 6.76 -2.20 18.11
N ARG A 130 6.29 -0.95 18.16
CA ARG A 130 6.33 -0.08 19.35
C ARG A 130 5.03 -0.08 20.14
N SER A 131 4.11 -1.01 19.83
CA SER A 131 2.81 -1.10 20.52
C SER A 131 2.98 -1.34 22.01
N THR A 132 2.27 -0.54 22.80
CA THR A 132 2.25 -0.61 24.27
C THR A 132 0.83 -0.71 24.83
N GLU A 133 -0.19 -0.53 23.98
CA GLU A 133 -1.59 -0.65 24.33
C GLU A 133 -1.94 -2.08 24.70
N GLU A 134 -2.77 -2.24 25.72
CA GLU A 134 -3.30 -3.55 26.09
C GLU A 134 -4.62 -3.82 25.35
N VAL A 135 -4.65 -4.92 24.62
CA VAL A 135 -5.85 -5.40 23.92
C VAL A 135 -6.24 -6.79 24.41
N VAL A 136 -7.53 -7.08 24.39
CA VAL A 136 -8.05 -8.40 24.76
C VAL A 136 -7.94 -9.34 23.56
N ILE A 137 -7.09 -10.32 23.67
CA ILE A 137 -6.87 -11.33 22.63
C ILE A 137 -7.62 -12.60 23.02
N THR A 138 -8.56 -13.02 22.21
CA THR A 138 -9.41 -14.20 22.48
C THR A 138 -9.04 -15.43 21.65
N LYS A 139 -8.20 -15.25 20.62
CA LYS A 139 -7.74 -16.33 19.74
C LYS A 139 -6.25 -16.17 19.45
N PRO A 140 -5.48 -17.28 19.37
CA PRO A 140 -4.08 -17.20 18.98
C PRO A 140 -3.95 -16.71 17.54
N PHE A 141 -3.03 -15.78 17.31
CA PHE A 141 -2.66 -15.38 15.96
C PHE A 141 -1.74 -16.42 15.33
N LYS A 142 -1.96 -16.73 14.07
CA LYS A 142 -1.08 -17.64 13.34
C LYS A 142 0.34 -17.03 13.28
N GLY A 143 1.32 -17.76 13.79
CA GLY A 143 2.71 -17.28 13.88
C GLY A 143 3.05 -16.51 15.15
N ALA A 144 2.08 -16.00 15.91
CA ALA A 144 2.33 -15.22 17.13
C ALA A 144 2.55 -16.08 18.39
N ALA A 145 2.31 -17.39 18.34
CA ALA A 145 2.50 -18.31 19.49
C ALA A 145 3.88 -18.19 20.16
N PRO A 146 4.99 -18.00 19.46
CA PRO A 146 6.30 -17.83 20.09
C PRO A 146 6.42 -16.56 20.95
N TYR A 147 5.58 -15.56 20.70
CA TYR A 147 5.67 -14.25 21.32
C TYR A 147 4.94 -14.13 22.66
N TYR A 148 3.99 -15.02 22.93
CA TYR A 148 3.30 -15.04 24.20
C TYR A 148 4.01 -15.94 25.21
N SER A 149 3.92 -15.61 26.49
CA SER A 149 4.36 -16.52 27.54
C SER A 149 3.65 -17.87 27.42
N GLN A 150 4.26 -18.94 27.93
CA GLN A 150 3.63 -20.26 27.92
C GLN A 150 2.26 -20.24 28.63
N VAL A 151 2.11 -19.40 29.66
CA VAL A 151 0.83 -19.21 30.35
C VAL A 151 -0.21 -18.60 29.41
N ALA A 152 0.12 -17.51 28.70
CA ALA A 152 -0.78 -16.87 27.75
C ALA A 152 -1.13 -17.80 26.57
N GLN A 153 -0.17 -18.56 26.05
CA GLN A 153 -0.43 -19.56 25.01
C GLN A 153 -1.43 -20.63 25.50
N ASN A 154 -1.26 -21.13 26.73
CA ASN A 154 -2.16 -22.12 27.31
C ASN A 154 -3.58 -21.54 27.51
N GLN A 155 -3.70 -20.27 27.93
CA GLN A 155 -4.98 -19.58 28.05
C GLN A 155 -5.68 -19.47 26.69
N LEU A 156 -5.00 -18.99 25.66
CA LEU A 156 -5.55 -18.88 24.31
C LEU A 156 -5.97 -20.23 23.71
N GLN A 157 -5.22 -21.30 23.99
CA GLN A 157 -5.62 -22.66 23.60
C GLN A 157 -6.92 -23.13 24.28
N LYS A 158 -7.19 -22.67 25.50
CA LYS A 158 -8.44 -22.93 26.25
C LYS A 158 -9.54 -21.94 25.90
N HIS A 159 -9.32 -21.04 24.94
CA HIS A 159 -10.24 -19.94 24.60
C HIS A 159 -10.44 -18.93 25.76
N GLU A 160 -9.48 -18.86 26.66
CA GLU A 160 -9.44 -17.86 27.72
C GLU A 160 -8.81 -16.56 27.16
N PRO A 161 -9.37 -15.36 27.40
CA PRO A 161 -8.82 -14.11 26.92
C PRO A 161 -7.45 -13.80 27.56
N VAL A 162 -6.56 -13.22 26.75
CA VAL A 162 -5.26 -12.70 27.19
C VAL A 162 -5.21 -11.21 26.92
N ILE A 163 -4.72 -10.45 27.90
CA ILE A 163 -4.44 -9.02 27.75
C ILE A 163 -2.98 -8.86 27.39
N ALA A 164 -2.68 -8.31 26.24
CA ALA A 164 -1.32 -8.08 25.73
C ALA A 164 -1.29 -7.00 24.66
N PRO A 165 -0.17 -6.34 24.42
CA PRO A 165 0.00 -5.48 23.26
C PRO A 165 -0.12 -6.28 21.95
N MET A 166 -0.62 -5.60 20.88
CA MET A 166 -0.94 -6.25 19.61
C MET A 166 0.32 -6.56 18.79
N PRO A 167 0.45 -7.78 18.27
CA PRO A 167 1.45 -8.10 17.26
C PRO A 167 1.04 -7.55 15.89
N HIS A 168 2.03 -7.25 15.03
CA HIS A 168 1.82 -6.66 13.71
C HIS A 168 2.76 -7.24 12.67
N SER A 169 2.45 -7.02 11.39
CA SER A 169 3.31 -7.33 10.25
C SER A 169 3.19 -6.26 9.18
N MET A 170 3.96 -6.40 8.11
CA MET A 170 3.88 -5.54 6.94
C MET A 170 3.82 -6.42 5.69
N ASP A 171 2.80 -6.20 4.86
CA ASP A 171 2.60 -6.82 3.55
C ASP A 171 2.64 -5.71 2.49
N PHE A 172 3.61 -5.78 1.57
CA PHE A 172 3.72 -4.87 0.42
C PHE A 172 3.20 -5.57 -0.83
N HIS A 173 2.08 -5.14 -1.38
CA HIS A 173 1.56 -5.67 -2.65
C HIS A 173 2.50 -5.45 -3.83
N SER A 174 3.41 -4.46 -3.74
CA SER A 174 4.50 -4.24 -4.70
C SER A 174 5.63 -5.27 -4.64
N GLY A 175 5.70 -6.07 -3.56
CA GLY A 175 6.78 -7.03 -3.32
C GLY A 175 6.44 -8.43 -3.83
N THR A 176 7.25 -8.98 -4.72
CA THR A 176 7.12 -10.36 -5.22
C THR A 176 7.98 -11.33 -4.41
N VAL A 177 7.55 -11.62 -3.18
CA VAL A 177 8.31 -12.39 -2.18
C VAL A 177 7.45 -13.44 -1.47
N ALA A 178 8.09 -14.34 -0.70
CA ALA A 178 7.37 -15.34 0.09
C ALA A 178 6.76 -14.72 1.35
N ALA A 179 5.43 -14.60 1.38
CA ALA A 179 4.68 -13.95 2.46
C ALA A 179 4.95 -14.54 3.86
N ASN A 180 5.11 -15.86 3.96
CA ASN A 180 5.38 -16.52 5.24
C ASN A 180 6.77 -16.23 5.84
N ASP A 181 7.63 -15.58 5.07
CA ASP A 181 8.97 -15.16 5.47
C ASP A 181 9.03 -13.64 5.65
N LYS A 182 8.70 -12.86 4.60
CA LYS A 182 8.83 -11.40 4.61
C LYS A 182 7.71 -10.70 5.38
N TRP A 183 6.50 -11.23 5.32
CA TRP A 183 5.34 -10.66 6.01
C TRP A 183 5.10 -11.33 7.38
N ALA A 184 6.16 -11.79 8.03
CA ALA A 184 6.06 -12.45 9.33
C ALA A 184 5.57 -11.47 10.41
N THR A 185 4.66 -11.96 11.25
CA THR A 185 4.17 -11.21 12.42
C THR A 185 5.26 -11.07 13.47
N ILE A 186 5.45 -9.86 13.99
CA ILE A 186 6.38 -9.53 15.07
C ILE A 186 5.65 -9.10 16.34
N ALA A 187 6.21 -9.47 17.48
CA ALA A 187 5.72 -9.08 18.78
C ALA A 187 6.13 -7.64 19.15
N PRO A 188 5.47 -7.02 20.13
CA PRO A 188 5.91 -5.76 20.70
C PRO A 188 7.38 -5.78 21.11
N GLY A 189 8.11 -4.75 20.71
CA GLY A 189 9.56 -4.60 20.94
C GLY A 189 10.45 -5.36 19.97
N GLU A 190 9.89 -6.13 19.04
CA GLU A 190 10.66 -6.76 17.97
C GLU A 190 10.72 -5.88 16.72
N THR A 191 11.77 -6.09 15.94
CA THR A 191 12.00 -5.47 14.64
C THR A 191 12.10 -6.57 13.60
N ILE A 192 11.40 -6.39 12.47
CA ILE A 192 11.59 -7.17 11.26
C ILE A 192 12.37 -6.35 10.23
N GLU A 193 13.30 -7.01 9.53
CA GLU A 193 14.02 -6.46 8.40
C GLU A 193 13.97 -7.44 7.24
N PHE A 194 13.61 -6.95 6.05
CA PHE A 194 13.54 -7.74 4.83
C PHE A 194 13.76 -6.87 3.60
N GLU A 195 14.03 -7.51 2.47
CA GLU A 195 14.25 -6.86 1.19
C GLU A 195 13.22 -7.33 0.14
N TRP A 196 12.88 -6.42 -0.78
CA TRP A 196 12.13 -6.73 -1.99
C TRP A 196 12.58 -5.84 -3.14
N ILE A 197 12.29 -6.26 -4.37
CA ILE A 197 12.54 -5.50 -5.58
C ILE A 197 11.21 -5.01 -6.13
N ALA A 198 11.15 -3.73 -6.53
CA ALA A 198 10.01 -3.12 -7.20
C ALA A 198 9.94 -3.62 -8.66
N ASN A 199 9.59 -4.91 -8.84
CA ASN A 199 9.65 -5.59 -10.13
C ASN A 199 8.61 -5.12 -11.15
N TYR A 200 7.58 -4.40 -10.72
CA TYR A 200 6.46 -3.98 -11.58
C TYR A 200 6.06 -2.55 -11.25
N ALA A 201 5.91 -1.72 -12.30
CA ALA A 201 5.33 -0.40 -12.15
C ALA A 201 3.87 -0.49 -11.69
N GLY A 202 3.41 0.49 -10.91
CA GLY A 202 2.03 0.54 -10.43
C GLY A 202 1.84 1.33 -9.14
N THR A 203 0.60 1.45 -8.73
CA THR A 203 0.20 2.01 -7.43
C THR A 203 -0.31 0.88 -6.56
N TYR A 204 0.33 0.61 -5.45
CA TYR A 204 0.12 -0.58 -4.65
C TYR A 204 -0.26 -0.22 -3.22
N MET A 205 -1.07 -1.08 -2.60
CA MET A 205 -1.31 -1.04 -1.17
C MET A 205 -0.15 -1.68 -0.41
N TYR A 206 0.14 -1.18 0.77
CA TYR A 206 0.75 -1.96 1.85
C TYR A 206 -0.19 -1.98 3.05
N HIS A 207 -0.19 -3.07 3.80
CA HIS A 207 -1.03 -3.20 4.98
C HIS A 207 -0.49 -4.23 5.99
N CYS A 208 -1.09 -4.26 7.17
CA CYS A 208 -0.79 -5.32 8.12
C CYS A 208 -1.44 -6.64 7.70
N GLY A 209 -0.66 -7.71 7.59
CA GLY A 209 -1.10 -9.06 7.26
C GLY A 209 -1.39 -9.94 8.48
N THR A 210 -1.27 -9.43 9.70
CA THR A 210 -1.56 -10.17 10.93
C THR A 210 -3.07 -10.42 11.07
N SER A 211 -3.45 -11.60 11.51
CA SER A 211 -4.87 -11.96 11.74
C SER A 211 -5.46 -11.17 12.94
N SER A 212 -6.63 -10.62 12.88
CA SER A 212 -7.56 -10.53 11.73
C SER A 212 -7.13 -9.38 10.81
N VAL A 213 -6.82 -9.67 9.55
CA VAL A 213 -6.39 -8.65 8.58
C VAL A 213 -7.46 -7.57 8.41
N LEU A 214 -8.75 -7.95 8.38
CA LEU A 214 -9.87 -7.01 8.34
C LEU A 214 -9.79 -5.98 9.47
N MET A 215 -9.56 -6.43 10.70
CA MET A 215 -9.47 -5.54 11.86
C MET A 215 -8.24 -4.63 11.78
N HIS A 216 -7.06 -5.19 11.47
CA HIS A 216 -5.82 -4.42 11.39
C HIS A 216 -5.90 -3.32 10.31
N THR A 217 -6.43 -3.64 9.14
CA THR A 217 -6.63 -2.66 8.07
C THR A 217 -7.68 -1.61 8.46
N ALA A 218 -8.85 -2.02 8.98
CA ALA A 218 -9.90 -1.10 9.43
C ALA A 218 -9.46 -0.21 10.61
N MET A 219 -8.48 -0.65 11.41
CA MET A 219 -7.88 0.14 12.48
C MET A 219 -6.86 1.17 11.99
N GLY A 220 -6.52 1.21 10.67
CA GLY A 220 -5.68 2.25 10.09
C GLY A 220 -4.34 1.76 9.53
N GLN A 221 -4.06 0.45 9.57
CA GLN A 221 -2.77 -0.10 9.12
C GLN A 221 -2.75 -0.37 7.62
N TYR A 222 -2.70 0.67 6.84
CA TYR A 222 -2.56 0.66 5.37
C TYR A 222 -1.91 1.95 4.87
N GLY A 223 -1.36 1.89 3.67
CA GLY A 223 -0.82 3.03 2.94
C GLY A 223 -0.52 2.66 1.50
N ALA A 224 0.15 3.54 0.77
CA ALA A 224 0.43 3.40 -0.65
C ALA A 224 1.92 3.29 -0.96
N VAL A 225 2.25 2.48 -1.97
CA VAL A 225 3.53 2.50 -2.68
C VAL A 225 3.25 2.88 -4.12
N VAL A 226 3.90 3.90 -4.63
CA VAL A 226 3.93 4.20 -6.06
C VAL A 226 5.25 3.70 -6.62
N VAL A 227 5.17 2.80 -7.59
CA VAL A 227 6.32 2.32 -8.35
C VAL A 227 6.22 2.94 -9.75
N SER A 228 6.98 4.01 -9.99
CA SER A 228 7.04 4.63 -11.30
C SER A 228 7.66 3.68 -12.32
N PRO A 229 7.18 3.68 -13.58
CA PRO A 229 7.80 2.89 -14.64
C PRO A 229 9.29 3.21 -14.78
N LYS A 230 10.07 2.24 -15.20
CA LYS A 230 11.53 2.41 -15.37
C LYS A 230 11.88 3.59 -16.29
N GLU A 231 11.16 3.72 -17.38
CA GLU A 231 11.36 4.79 -18.39
C GLU A 231 10.42 5.99 -18.16
N GLY A 232 9.76 6.05 -16.99
CA GLY A 232 8.71 7.03 -16.70
C GLY A 232 7.37 6.72 -17.39
N TYR A 233 6.35 7.51 -17.06
CA TYR A 233 5.08 7.46 -17.77
C TYR A 233 5.18 8.17 -19.11
N PRO A 234 4.39 7.76 -20.12
CA PRO A 234 4.43 8.37 -21.47
C PRO A 234 4.12 9.88 -21.50
N THR A 235 3.67 10.44 -20.38
CA THR A 235 3.21 11.83 -20.23
C THR A 235 3.96 12.61 -19.15
N ASP A 236 5.06 12.09 -18.62
CA ASP A 236 5.79 12.76 -17.52
C ASP A 236 6.20 14.18 -17.86
N GLU A 237 6.58 14.45 -19.12
CA GLU A 237 6.93 15.80 -19.58
C GLU A 237 5.74 16.77 -19.65
N ASP A 238 4.51 16.24 -19.67
CA ASP A 238 3.27 17.02 -19.80
C ASP A 238 2.55 17.22 -18.47
N VAL A 239 2.93 16.50 -17.40
CA VAL A 239 2.24 16.53 -16.10
C VAL A 239 2.66 17.75 -15.29
N ASP A 240 1.70 18.59 -14.96
CA ASP A 240 1.92 19.80 -14.14
C ASP A 240 1.75 19.55 -12.65
N GLN A 241 0.88 18.61 -12.28
CA GLN A 241 0.58 18.25 -10.89
C GLN A 241 0.37 16.75 -10.75
N GLU A 242 0.93 16.17 -9.68
CA GLU A 242 0.83 14.75 -9.37
C GLU A 242 0.44 14.54 -7.91
N PHE A 243 -0.56 13.67 -7.66
CA PHE A 243 -1.12 13.46 -6.33
C PHE A 243 -1.37 11.97 -6.05
N VAL A 244 -1.41 11.63 -4.76
CA VAL A 244 -1.85 10.33 -4.27
C VAL A 244 -3.11 10.49 -3.44
N ILE A 245 -4.16 9.72 -3.75
CA ILE A 245 -5.39 9.66 -2.96
C ILE A 245 -5.60 8.22 -2.53
N VAL A 246 -5.80 8.03 -1.23
CA VAL A 246 -6.12 6.72 -0.64
C VAL A 246 -7.52 6.79 -0.05
N GLN A 247 -8.44 6.00 -0.65
CA GLN A 247 -9.77 5.78 -0.06
C GLN A 247 -9.71 4.65 0.93
N SER A 248 -10.45 4.78 2.03
CA SER A 248 -10.58 3.72 3.02
C SER A 248 -11.91 3.76 3.77
N GLU A 249 -12.28 2.62 4.34
CA GLU A 249 -13.47 2.41 5.15
C GLU A 249 -13.12 2.35 6.63
N LEU A 250 -13.90 3.02 7.45
CA LEU A 250 -13.80 2.98 8.90
C LEU A 250 -15.07 2.39 9.49
N TYR A 251 -14.90 1.52 10.45
CA TYR A 251 -15.99 0.81 11.15
C TYR A 251 -15.92 1.14 12.63
N LEU A 252 -16.50 2.29 12.99
CA LEU A 252 -16.43 2.86 14.32
C LEU A 252 -17.82 2.92 14.98
N ALA A 253 -17.89 2.48 16.21
CA ALA A 253 -19.05 2.66 17.09
C ALA A 253 -18.69 3.58 18.25
N GLU A 254 -19.61 4.43 18.65
CA GLU A 254 -19.50 5.26 19.86
C GLU A 254 -19.58 4.39 21.10
N MET A 255 -18.66 4.59 22.02
CA MET A 255 -18.65 3.93 23.32
C MET A 255 -18.14 4.90 24.39
N ASP A 256 -19.02 5.29 25.29
CA ASP A 256 -18.78 6.34 26.27
C ASP A 256 -18.32 7.66 25.59
N ASP A 257 -17.18 8.19 25.94
CA ASP A 257 -16.62 9.42 25.35
C ASP A 257 -15.58 9.13 24.24
N SER A 258 -15.62 7.94 23.60
CA SER A 258 -14.65 7.52 22.59
C SER A 258 -15.28 6.70 21.47
N PHE A 259 -14.52 6.48 20.40
CA PHE A 259 -14.92 5.59 19.32
C PHE A 259 -14.02 4.35 19.28
N ILE A 260 -14.64 3.20 19.06
CA ILE A 260 -13.97 1.91 18.99
C ILE A 260 -14.29 1.20 17.68
N TYR A 261 -13.46 0.24 17.32
CA TYR A 261 -13.71 -0.63 16.17
C TYR A 261 -14.94 -1.51 16.36
N ASP A 262 -15.87 -1.43 15.39
CA ASP A 262 -17.06 -2.30 15.32
C ASP A 262 -16.81 -3.48 14.37
N HIS A 263 -16.49 -4.64 14.93
CA HIS A 263 -16.25 -5.86 14.16
C HIS A 263 -17.51 -6.36 13.44
N THR A 264 -18.69 -6.14 14.02
CA THR A 264 -19.96 -6.59 13.44
C THR A 264 -20.28 -5.77 12.17
N ALA A 265 -20.14 -4.46 12.25
CA ALA A 265 -20.28 -3.57 11.10
C ALA A 265 -19.26 -3.90 10.01
N ALA A 266 -17.99 -4.18 10.38
CA ALA A 266 -16.95 -4.55 9.44
C ALA A 266 -17.26 -5.87 8.69
N LEU A 267 -17.75 -6.88 9.39
CA LEU A 267 -18.20 -8.13 8.73
C LEU A 267 -19.44 -7.92 7.86
N ALA A 268 -20.32 -6.99 8.24
CA ALA A 268 -21.51 -6.63 7.46
C ALA A 268 -21.19 -5.71 6.27
N ARG A 269 -19.95 -5.19 6.17
CA ARG A 269 -19.53 -4.16 5.18
C ARG A 269 -20.38 -2.89 5.26
N ASP A 270 -20.70 -2.46 6.48
CA ASP A 270 -21.44 -1.24 6.77
C ASP A 270 -20.53 -0.23 7.48
N PRO A 271 -19.69 0.50 6.74
CA PRO A 271 -18.74 1.44 7.31
C PRO A 271 -19.44 2.65 7.92
N SER A 272 -18.97 3.11 9.07
CA SER A 272 -19.41 4.36 9.67
C SER A 272 -18.95 5.57 8.84
N HIS A 273 -17.75 5.50 8.26
CA HIS A 273 -17.16 6.51 7.40
C HIS A 273 -16.42 5.85 6.24
N VAL A 274 -16.47 6.50 5.09
CA VAL A 274 -15.59 6.21 3.94
C VAL A 274 -14.87 7.52 3.62
N VAL A 275 -13.56 7.50 3.56
CA VAL A 275 -12.78 8.74 3.55
C VAL A 275 -11.69 8.73 2.50
N PHE A 276 -11.35 9.90 1.97
CA PHE A 276 -10.13 10.13 1.23
C PHE A 276 -9.05 10.61 2.20
N ASN A 277 -7.87 10.02 2.13
CA ASN A 277 -6.69 10.41 2.91
C ASN A 277 -6.94 10.50 4.43
N GLY A 278 -7.78 9.58 4.96
CA GLY A 278 -7.95 9.32 6.38
C GLY A 278 -8.91 10.24 7.14
N HIS A 279 -9.53 11.26 6.52
CA HIS A 279 -10.47 12.16 7.17
C HIS A 279 -11.58 12.61 6.20
N VAL A 280 -12.82 12.76 6.70
CA VAL A 280 -14.00 13.12 5.89
C VAL A 280 -13.86 14.45 5.15
N SER A 281 -13.03 15.35 5.63
CA SER A 281 -12.80 16.66 5.02
C SER A 281 -11.36 16.90 4.58
N ALA A 282 -10.50 15.85 4.56
CA ALA A 282 -9.09 16.01 4.22
C ALA A 282 -8.87 16.84 2.94
N LEU A 283 -9.53 16.45 1.85
CA LEU A 283 -9.45 17.14 0.55
C LEU A 283 -10.50 18.24 0.34
N SER A 284 -11.33 18.54 1.34
CA SER A 284 -12.24 19.68 1.32
C SER A 284 -11.66 20.87 2.06
N GLU A 285 -10.99 20.63 3.19
CA GLU A 285 -10.27 21.66 3.96
C GLU A 285 -8.91 21.99 3.35
N ASN A 286 -8.24 20.97 2.77
CA ASN A 286 -6.98 21.11 2.06
C ASN A 286 -7.11 20.60 0.61
N PRO A 287 -7.83 21.34 -0.25
CA PRO A 287 -8.10 20.91 -1.61
C PRO A 287 -6.82 20.80 -2.43
N LEU A 288 -6.80 19.87 -3.36
CA LEU A 288 -5.76 19.79 -4.37
C LEU A 288 -5.76 21.09 -5.18
N LYS A 289 -4.61 21.49 -5.70
CA LYS A 289 -4.46 22.75 -6.44
C LYS A 289 -3.85 22.52 -7.80
N SER A 290 -4.40 23.19 -8.81
CA SER A 290 -3.93 23.20 -10.18
C SER A 290 -4.32 24.51 -10.87
N ASN A 291 -4.14 24.63 -12.17
CA ASN A 291 -4.63 25.75 -12.98
C ASN A 291 -5.38 25.23 -14.20
N ALA A 292 -6.20 26.06 -14.78
CA ALA A 292 -6.81 25.75 -16.07
C ALA A 292 -5.76 25.46 -17.14
N GLY A 293 -5.91 24.35 -17.83
CA GLY A 293 -4.99 23.85 -18.85
C GLY A 293 -3.90 22.92 -18.30
N ASP A 294 -3.70 22.84 -16.99
CA ASP A 294 -2.73 21.90 -16.40
C ASP A 294 -3.19 20.43 -16.64
N ARG A 295 -2.24 19.55 -16.87
CA ARG A 295 -2.42 18.10 -16.81
C ARG A 295 -2.20 17.62 -15.39
N VAL A 296 -3.22 17.01 -14.82
CA VAL A 296 -3.19 16.43 -13.46
C VAL A 296 -3.14 14.93 -13.54
N ARG A 297 -2.22 14.32 -12.77
CA ARG A 297 -2.12 12.88 -12.53
C ARG A 297 -2.53 12.58 -11.10
N ILE A 298 -3.39 11.58 -10.91
CA ILE A 298 -3.79 11.09 -9.58
C ILE A 298 -3.54 9.59 -9.50
N HIS A 299 -2.70 9.18 -8.56
CA HIS A 299 -2.56 7.81 -8.13
C HIS A 299 -3.64 7.52 -7.10
N PHE A 300 -4.70 6.84 -7.52
CA PHE A 300 -5.83 6.55 -6.65
C PHE A 300 -5.79 5.08 -6.21
N LEU A 301 -5.80 4.86 -4.89
CA LEU A 301 -5.82 3.55 -4.25
C LEU A 301 -7.12 3.39 -3.44
N ASN A 302 -7.89 2.34 -3.69
CA ASN A 302 -8.92 1.90 -2.77
C ASN A 302 -8.33 0.89 -1.77
N ALA A 303 -7.97 1.34 -0.57
CA ALA A 303 -7.45 0.48 0.48
C ALA A 303 -8.52 -0.43 1.12
N GLY A 304 -9.79 -0.18 0.86
CA GLY A 304 -10.91 -0.94 1.42
C GLY A 304 -11.06 -0.75 2.94
N PRO A 305 -11.21 -1.81 3.73
CA PRO A 305 -10.79 -3.21 3.47
C PRO A 305 -11.76 -4.09 2.68
N SER A 306 -12.98 -3.69 2.42
CA SER A 306 -14.00 -4.60 1.89
C SER A 306 -14.83 -4.06 0.73
N GLY A 307 -15.05 -2.75 0.66
CA GLY A 307 -15.90 -2.08 -0.32
C GLY A 307 -15.20 -1.82 -1.66
N THR A 308 -16.00 -1.49 -2.65
CA THR A 308 -15.56 -0.97 -3.95
C THR A 308 -15.41 0.55 -3.87
N SER A 309 -14.82 1.14 -4.89
CA SER A 309 -14.78 2.58 -5.11
C SER A 309 -15.06 2.87 -6.57
N SER A 310 -15.91 3.86 -6.84
CA SER A 310 -16.21 4.36 -8.17
C SER A 310 -15.66 5.78 -8.31
N PHE A 311 -14.33 5.92 -8.39
CA PHE A 311 -13.67 7.22 -8.39
C PHE A 311 -13.99 8.05 -9.64
N HIS A 312 -14.41 9.29 -9.43
CA HIS A 312 -14.77 10.24 -10.46
C HIS A 312 -14.33 11.67 -10.10
N VAL A 313 -14.00 12.45 -11.12
CA VAL A 313 -13.77 13.91 -11.00
C VAL A 313 -14.87 14.63 -11.77
N ILE A 314 -15.79 15.28 -11.02
CA ILE A 314 -16.94 15.97 -11.62
C ILE A 314 -16.45 17.15 -12.46
N GLY A 315 -16.81 17.14 -13.75
CA GLY A 315 -16.41 18.16 -14.71
C GLY A 315 -15.15 17.81 -15.52
N ALA A 316 -14.57 16.62 -15.33
CA ALA A 316 -13.44 16.13 -16.12
C ALA A 316 -13.73 14.75 -16.74
N ILE A 317 -13.00 14.43 -17.80
CA ILE A 317 -12.90 13.08 -18.37
C ILE A 317 -11.44 12.65 -18.24
N PHE A 318 -11.21 11.45 -17.73
CA PHE A 318 -9.89 10.87 -17.70
C PHE A 318 -9.46 10.55 -19.14
N ASP A 319 -8.57 11.32 -19.70
CA ASP A 319 -8.04 11.06 -21.04
C ASP A 319 -7.15 9.82 -21.06
N ARG A 320 -6.54 9.50 -19.91
CA ARG A 320 -5.80 8.24 -19.67
C ARG A 320 -6.14 7.67 -18.31
N VAL A 321 -6.25 6.35 -18.26
CA VAL A 321 -6.37 5.54 -17.05
C VAL A 321 -5.42 4.35 -17.17
N TRP A 322 -4.54 4.18 -16.21
CA TRP A 322 -3.68 3.00 -16.10
C TRP A 322 -4.18 2.15 -14.94
N ALA A 323 -4.77 0.98 -15.28
CA ALA A 323 -5.21 0.03 -14.25
C ALA A 323 -4.02 -0.44 -13.43
N GLU A 324 -4.18 -0.47 -12.11
CA GLU A 324 -3.13 -0.72 -11.12
C GLU A 324 -1.93 0.25 -11.23
N GLY A 325 -2.07 1.36 -11.94
CA GLY A 325 -1.00 2.33 -12.18
C GLY A 325 0.07 1.89 -13.20
N ASP A 326 -0.13 0.78 -13.89
CA ASP A 326 0.81 0.26 -14.87
C ASP A 326 0.48 0.77 -16.28
N PRO A 327 1.38 1.52 -16.95
CA PRO A 327 1.11 2.10 -18.28
C PRO A 327 0.90 1.03 -19.38
N ARG A 328 1.22 -0.23 -19.13
CA ARG A 328 0.88 -1.35 -20.04
C ARG A 328 -0.62 -1.66 -20.06
N ASN A 329 -1.36 -1.24 -19.03
CA ASN A 329 -2.80 -1.44 -18.87
C ASN A 329 -3.55 -0.11 -19.10
N THR A 330 -3.51 0.44 -20.31
CA THR A 330 -4.02 1.77 -20.62
C THR A 330 -5.45 1.72 -21.15
N TRP A 331 -6.33 2.56 -20.59
CA TRP A 331 -7.66 2.90 -21.11
C TRP A 331 -7.74 4.41 -21.40
N TYR A 332 -8.65 4.80 -22.27
CA TYR A 332 -8.80 6.18 -22.71
C TYR A 332 -10.26 6.63 -22.61
N GLY A 333 -10.49 7.90 -22.28
CA GLY A 333 -11.79 8.55 -22.33
C GLY A 333 -12.79 8.01 -21.31
N MET A 334 -12.33 7.71 -20.09
CA MET A 334 -13.17 7.19 -19.01
C MET A 334 -13.70 8.32 -18.13
N GLN A 335 -14.95 8.21 -17.70
CA GLN A 335 -15.54 9.14 -16.74
C GLN A 335 -15.33 8.71 -15.29
N THR A 336 -15.30 7.41 -15.01
CA THR A 336 -15.29 6.82 -13.68
C THR A 336 -14.46 5.54 -13.72
N VAL A 337 -13.71 5.26 -12.67
CA VAL A 337 -12.92 4.03 -12.52
C VAL A 337 -13.49 3.22 -11.38
N LEU A 338 -13.94 1.98 -11.66
CA LEU A 338 -14.39 1.04 -10.64
C LEU A 338 -13.21 0.23 -10.11
N LEU A 339 -12.98 0.30 -8.79
CA LEU A 339 -11.88 -0.35 -8.10
C LEU A 339 -12.39 -1.24 -6.97
N GLY A 340 -11.95 -2.49 -6.94
CA GLY A 340 -12.15 -3.38 -5.80
C GLY A 340 -11.29 -2.97 -4.60
N ALA A 341 -11.52 -3.61 -3.46
CA ALA A 341 -10.65 -3.44 -2.29
C ALA A 341 -9.21 -3.82 -2.65
N SER A 342 -8.24 -3.01 -2.25
CA SER A 342 -6.82 -3.04 -2.58
C SER A 342 -6.42 -2.87 -4.06
N SER A 343 -7.39 -2.51 -4.93
CA SER A 343 -7.10 -2.14 -6.31
C SER A 343 -6.83 -0.66 -6.47
N SER A 344 -6.12 -0.30 -7.52
CA SER A 344 -5.73 1.07 -7.81
C SER A 344 -5.89 1.44 -9.29
N ALA A 345 -5.84 2.72 -9.58
CA ALA A 345 -5.62 3.24 -10.92
C ALA A 345 -4.83 4.55 -10.86
N THR A 346 -3.99 4.78 -11.84
CA THR A 346 -3.45 6.11 -12.09
C THR A 346 -4.27 6.74 -13.21
N VAL A 347 -4.85 7.90 -12.93
CA VAL A 347 -5.72 8.62 -13.87
C VAL A 347 -5.09 9.95 -14.24
N GLU A 348 -5.29 10.37 -15.50
CA GLU A 348 -4.89 11.69 -15.97
C GLU A 348 -6.05 12.41 -16.68
N PHE A 349 -6.07 13.71 -16.50
CA PHE A 349 -7.00 14.60 -17.18
C PHE A 349 -6.40 16.00 -17.32
N ILE A 350 -6.90 16.75 -18.31
CA ILE A 350 -6.64 18.18 -18.42
C ILE A 350 -7.71 18.93 -17.62
N VAL A 351 -7.29 19.89 -16.80
CA VAL A 351 -8.20 20.79 -16.10
C VAL A 351 -8.82 21.74 -17.12
N PRO A 352 -10.15 21.67 -17.40
CA PRO A 352 -10.72 22.38 -18.57
C PRO A 352 -10.73 23.89 -18.42
N GLU A 353 -11.05 24.40 -17.21
CA GLU A 353 -11.20 25.84 -16.95
C GLU A 353 -10.97 26.17 -15.47
N GLU A 354 -10.87 27.44 -15.13
CA GLU A 354 -10.82 27.93 -13.75
C GLU A 354 -12.10 27.56 -12.99
N GLY A 355 -11.96 26.96 -11.79
CA GLY A 355 -13.12 26.57 -11.00
C GLY A 355 -12.83 25.51 -9.95
N VAL A 356 -13.87 24.82 -9.51
CA VAL A 356 -13.80 23.78 -8.48
C VAL A 356 -14.29 22.46 -9.07
N TYR A 357 -13.43 21.46 -9.03
CA TYR A 357 -13.70 20.09 -9.46
C TYR A 357 -13.90 19.22 -8.24
N LYS A 358 -15.06 18.57 -8.13
CA LYS A 358 -15.32 17.66 -7.02
C LYS A 358 -14.70 16.29 -7.31
N LEU A 359 -13.96 15.78 -6.34
CA LEU A 359 -13.44 14.42 -6.31
C LEU A 359 -14.43 13.59 -5.51
N VAL A 360 -14.98 12.53 -6.05
CA VAL A 360 -16.02 11.75 -5.37
C VAL A 360 -15.86 10.26 -5.60
N ASP A 361 -16.23 9.47 -4.60
CA ASP A 361 -16.74 8.13 -4.87
C ASP A 361 -18.16 8.25 -5.42
N HIS A 362 -18.40 7.73 -6.62
CA HIS A 362 -19.71 7.82 -7.26
C HIS A 362 -20.71 6.78 -6.72
N GLU A 363 -20.30 5.93 -5.79
CA GLU A 363 -21.18 5.26 -4.86
C GLU A 363 -21.60 6.30 -3.80
N PHE A 364 -22.66 7.07 -4.08
CA PHE A 364 -23.01 8.25 -3.31
C PHE A 364 -23.27 8.02 -1.83
N ALA A 365 -23.60 6.80 -1.42
CA ALA A 365 -23.64 6.45 -0.01
C ALA A 365 -22.27 6.61 0.65
N ASP A 366 -21.19 6.33 -0.07
CA ASP A 366 -19.82 6.46 0.42
C ASP A 366 -19.34 7.92 0.34
N ALA A 367 -19.75 8.66 -0.69
CA ALA A 367 -19.53 10.11 -0.74
C ALA A 367 -20.20 10.84 0.44
N GLU A 368 -21.43 10.47 0.82
CA GLU A 368 -22.13 11.01 2.01
C GLU A 368 -21.47 10.61 3.33
N ARG A 369 -20.73 9.49 3.36
CA ARG A 369 -19.94 9.04 4.50
C ARG A 369 -18.56 9.70 4.58
N GLY A 370 -18.17 10.53 3.57
CA GLY A 370 -16.95 11.31 3.57
C GLY A 370 -15.99 11.07 2.40
N ALA A 371 -16.27 10.15 1.47
CA ALA A 371 -15.45 9.90 0.29
C ALA A 371 -15.65 11.01 -0.77
N ALA A 372 -15.33 12.24 -0.40
CA ALA A 372 -15.43 13.42 -1.23
C ALA A 372 -14.31 14.41 -0.95
N GLY A 373 -13.96 15.20 -1.97
CA GLY A 373 -12.93 16.23 -1.89
C GLY A 373 -13.07 17.25 -3.02
N ALA A 374 -12.04 18.08 -3.18
CA ALA A 374 -12.01 19.09 -4.24
C ALA A 374 -10.59 19.27 -4.80
N LEU A 375 -10.56 19.64 -6.08
CA LEU A 375 -9.43 20.26 -6.76
C LEU A 375 -9.83 21.68 -7.14
N TYR A 376 -9.05 22.67 -6.71
CA TYR A 376 -9.23 24.07 -7.06
C TYR A 376 -8.29 24.42 -8.20
N ALA A 377 -8.87 24.83 -9.32
CA ALA A 377 -8.16 25.29 -10.49
C ALA A 377 -8.14 26.83 -10.52
N GLY A 378 -6.94 27.38 -10.48
CA GLY A 378 -6.70 28.80 -10.74
C GLY A 378 -6.77 29.12 -12.24
N PRO A 379 -6.54 30.40 -12.60
CA PRO A 379 -6.54 30.82 -14.00
C PRO A 379 -5.44 30.12 -14.80
N ARG A 380 -5.66 30.03 -16.10
CA ARG A 380 -4.67 29.47 -17.02
C ARG A 380 -3.36 30.26 -16.97
N LYS A 381 -2.25 29.56 -16.80
CA LYS A 381 -0.92 30.16 -16.95
C LYS A 381 -0.73 30.57 -18.41
N ILE A 382 -0.41 31.83 -18.68
CA ILE A 382 -0.04 32.33 -20.00
C ILE A 382 1.49 32.26 -20.05
N ASN A 383 1.99 31.34 -20.83
CA ASN A 383 3.45 31.21 -21.12
C ASN A 383 3.89 32.30 -22.10
#